data_04f1a63d7dd88c913c0fd41f60b9a580
#
_entry.id   04f1a63d7dd88c913c0fd41f60b9a580
#
_cell.length_a   1.000
_cell.length_b   1.000
_cell.length_c   1.000
_cell.angle_alpha   90.00
_cell.angle_beta   90.00
_cell.angle_gamma   90.00
#
_symmetry.space_group_name_H-M   'P 1'
#
loop_
_entity.id
_entity.type
_entity.pdbx_description
1 polymer ?
#
loop_
_entity_poly.entity_id
_entity_poly.type
_entity_poly.pdbx_seq_one_letter_code
_entity_poly.pdbx_strand_id
1 'polypeptide(L)'
;YEFLRIETHWQAWLEENRVFEAVEDTDKPKYYLLDMFPYPSGTGLHLGHTENYAATDILGRYKIARGYNLLHPMGWDAFGLPAEQYAVKTGTHPAITTRQNCDNFRRQLKRLGIGLDFSREVNTTDPAYFKWTQWIFLQMFKHGLAYVDERPVNWCPELGTVLANEEVIEGKSEVGGHPVIRRNVRQWVLRITAYAEKLLQGLDGIDWPESTKTQQINWIGRSEGAEVHFPVDDEDGMELVVFTT
;
A
#
# COMPACT_ATOMS: atom_id res chain seq x y z
N TYR A 1 10.58 36.64 15.23
CA TYR A 1 10.58 35.83 14.02
C TYR A 1 9.21 35.89 13.35
N GLU A 2 9.15 36.54 12.17
CA GLU A 2 7.92 36.68 11.37
C GLU A 2 7.72 35.46 10.47
N PHE A 3 7.41 34.33 11.06
CA PHE A 3 7.41 33.04 10.38
C PHE A 3 6.49 33.00 9.14
N LEU A 4 5.28 33.55 9.22
CA LEU A 4 4.35 33.55 8.07
C LEU A 4 4.95 34.23 6.83
N ARG A 5 5.61 35.37 7.01
CA ARG A 5 6.24 36.10 5.91
C ARG A 5 7.45 35.35 5.35
N ILE A 6 8.31 34.88 6.23
CA ILE A 6 9.57 34.23 5.86
C ILE A 6 9.32 32.89 5.20
N GLU A 7 8.48 32.05 5.80
CA GLU A 7 8.15 30.73 5.26
C GLU A 7 7.43 30.83 3.91
N THR A 8 6.44 31.73 3.77
CA THR A 8 5.73 31.89 2.50
C THR A 8 6.67 32.37 1.40
N HIS A 9 7.59 33.30 1.71
CA HIS A 9 8.60 33.77 0.76
C HIS A 9 9.50 32.63 0.28
N TRP A 10 10.05 31.84 1.20
CA TRP A 10 10.96 30.76 0.83
C TRP A 10 10.27 29.57 0.17
N GLN A 11 9.04 29.24 0.55
CA GLN A 11 8.24 28.21 -0.14
C GLN A 11 8.01 28.60 -1.60
N ALA A 12 7.62 29.85 -1.87
CA ALA A 12 7.45 30.35 -3.23
C ALA A 12 8.77 30.31 -4.02
N TRP A 13 9.86 30.76 -3.42
CA TRP A 13 11.18 30.75 -4.06
C TRP A 13 11.64 29.34 -4.42
N LEU A 14 11.46 28.35 -3.51
CA LEU A 14 11.83 26.94 -3.73
C LEU A 14 11.01 26.33 -4.89
N GLU A 15 9.74 26.67 -5.01
CA GLU A 15 8.87 26.20 -6.09
C GLU A 15 9.25 26.86 -7.43
N GLU A 16 9.42 28.18 -7.49
CA GLU A 16 9.83 28.92 -8.69
C GLU A 16 11.19 28.46 -9.23
N ASN A 17 12.13 28.13 -8.33
CA ASN A 17 13.46 27.65 -8.69
C ASN A 17 13.56 26.13 -8.83
N ARG A 18 12.44 25.39 -8.70
CA ARG A 18 12.36 23.94 -8.90
C ARG A 18 13.41 23.14 -8.11
N VAL A 19 13.69 23.58 -6.88
CA VAL A 19 14.81 23.07 -6.09
C VAL A 19 14.71 21.56 -5.80
N PHE A 20 13.48 21.04 -5.72
CA PHE A 20 13.20 19.63 -5.42
C PHE A 20 12.85 18.79 -6.65
N GLU A 21 12.88 19.35 -7.85
CA GLU A 21 12.64 18.58 -9.07
C GLU A 21 13.88 17.77 -9.45
N ALA A 22 13.68 16.48 -9.74
CA ALA A 22 14.74 15.63 -10.27
C ALA A 22 15.07 16.02 -11.70
N VAL A 23 16.36 16.09 -11.99
CA VAL A 23 16.86 16.45 -13.35
C VAL A 23 17.21 15.18 -14.10
N GLU A 24 16.74 15.07 -15.34
CA GLU A 24 17.16 14.01 -16.25
C GLU A 24 18.55 14.33 -16.84
N ASP A 25 19.25 13.29 -17.30
CA ASP A 25 20.54 13.42 -18.02
C ASP A 25 21.59 14.27 -17.27
N THR A 26 21.79 13.97 -15.99
CA THR A 26 22.80 14.62 -15.15
C THR A 26 23.88 13.64 -14.71
N ASP A 27 25.13 14.12 -14.57
CA ASP A 27 26.25 13.35 -14.01
C ASP A 27 26.21 13.26 -12.49
N LYS A 28 25.27 13.93 -11.82
CA LYS A 28 25.12 13.85 -10.37
C LYS A 28 24.74 12.44 -9.93
N PRO A 29 25.29 11.95 -8.80
CA PRO A 29 24.87 10.66 -8.26
C PRO A 29 23.37 10.68 -7.95
N LYS A 30 22.66 9.62 -8.37
CA LYS A 30 21.22 9.51 -8.18
C LYS A 30 20.89 9.04 -6.77
N TYR A 31 19.81 9.60 -6.21
CA TYR A 31 19.23 9.11 -4.97
C TYR A 31 17.71 9.07 -5.12
N TYR A 32 17.13 7.89 -4.84
CA TYR A 32 15.69 7.68 -4.89
C TYR A 32 15.14 7.53 -3.49
N LEU A 33 14.28 8.43 -3.09
CA LEU A 33 13.66 8.51 -1.77
C LEU A 33 12.16 8.31 -1.92
N LEU A 34 11.61 7.33 -1.21
CA LEU A 34 10.20 6.96 -1.29
C LEU A 34 9.51 7.19 0.04
N ASP A 35 8.32 7.78 -0.05
CA ASP A 35 7.32 7.80 0.99
C ASP A 35 6.11 6.95 0.61
N MET A 36 5.35 6.50 1.61
CA MET A 36 4.05 5.91 1.35
C MET A 36 3.08 7.00 0.90
N PHE A 37 2.37 6.73 -0.20
CA PHE A 37 1.31 7.61 -0.67
C PHE A 37 0.17 7.67 0.35
N PRO A 38 -0.35 8.87 0.67
CA PRO A 38 -1.50 8.98 1.54
C PRO A 38 -2.78 8.57 0.81
N TYR A 39 -3.71 8.01 1.57
CA TYR A 39 -5.10 7.85 1.12
C TYR A 39 -5.82 9.20 1.20
N PRO A 40 -6.30 9.76 0.10
CA PRO A 40 -7.04 11.04 0.12
C PRO A 40 -8.51 10.83 0.53
N SER A 41 -8.75 9.99 1.54
CA SER A 41 -10.09 9.63 2.05
C SER A 41 -10.58 10.57 3.15
N GLY A 42 -9.67 11.34 3.77
CA GLY A 42 -9.96 12.30 4.81
C GLY A 42 -9.87 13.75 4.32
N THR A 43 -10.28 14.68 5.17
CA THR A 43 -10.28 16.12 4.86
C THR A 43 -8.89 16.76 4.90
N GLY A 44 -7.85 16.01 5.31
CA GLY A 44 -6.47 16.51 5.39
C GLY A 44 -5.52 15.52 6.06
N LEU A 45 -4.25 15.94 6.13
CA LEU A 45 -3.17 15.22 6.78
C LEU A 45 -3.40 15.10 8.29
N HIS A 46 -3.00 13.99 8.88
CA HIS A 46 -2.87 13.81 10.33
C HIS A 46 -1.40 13.79 10.76
N LEU A 47 -1.14 13.82 12.06
CA LEU A 47 0.22 13.92 12.62
C LEU A 47 1.15 12.79 12.13
N GLY A 48 0.66 11.57 11.97
CA GLY A 48 1.46 10.45 11.44
C GLY A 48 2.00 10.70 10.03
N HIS A 49 1.26 11.40 9.17
CA HIS A 49 1.78 11.82 7.87
C HIS A 49 2.93 12.81 8.03
N THR A 50 2.77 13.80 8.91
CA THR A 50 3.78 14.83 9.15
C THR A 50 5.07 14.24 9.70
N GLU A 51 4.99 13.30 10.64
CA GLU A 51 6.14 12.60 11.22
C GLU A 51 6.93 11.85 10.14
N ASN A 52 6.23 11.05 9.32
CA ASN A 52 6.85 10.26 8.27
C ASN A 52 7.53 11.16 7.21
N TYR A 53 6.81 12.13 6.67
CA TYR A 53 7.31 12.99 5.59
C TYR A 53 8.38 13.97 6.06
N ALA A 54 8.38 14.39 7.33
CA ALA A 54 9.46 15.22 7.88
C ALA A 54 10.77 14.44 7.98
N ALA A 55 10.74 13.17 8.34
CA ALA A 55 11.94 12.33 8.42
C ALA A 55 12.61 12.16 7.04
N THR A 56 11.82 11.87 6.01
CA THR A 56 12.31 11.73 4.64
C THR A 56 12.73 13.06 4.04
N ASP A 57 12.04 14.17 4.34
CA ASP A 57 12.44 15.52 3.92
C ASP A 57 13.82 15.91 4.45
N ILE A 58 14.12 15.62 5.71
CA ILE A 58 15.44 15.85 6.30
C ILE A 58 16.54 15.12 5.51
N LEU A 59 16.31 13.83 5.22
CA LEU A 59 17.23 13.03 4.44
C LEU A 59 17.35 13.57 3.01
N GLY A 60 16.25 13.93 2.37
CA GLY A 60 16.20 14.50 1.03
C GLY A 60 17.04 15.77 0.92
N ARG A 61 16.83 16.73 1.83
CA ARG A 61 17.60 17.98 1.88
C ARG A 61 19.08 17.74 2.11
N TYR A 62 19.42 16.79 2.99
CA TYR A 62 20.82 16.39 3.20
C TYR A 62 21.44 15.85 1.91
N LYS A 63 20.76 14.99 1.18
CA LYS A 63 21.25 14.44 -0.10
C LYS A 63 21.43 15.52 -1.15
N ILE A 64 20.49 16.44 -1.30
CA ILE A 64 20.61 17.60 -2.21
C ILE A 64 21.83 18.44 -1.84
N ALA A 65 22.01 18.75 -0.55
CA ALA A 65 23.16 19.53 -0.06
C ALA A 65 24.50 18.80 -0.30
N ARG A 66 24.49 17.47 -0.38
CA ARG A 66 25.66 16.63 -0.74
C ARG A 66 25.87 16.46 -2.24
N GLY A 67 25.07 17.15 -3.08
CA GLY A 67 25.23 17.15 -4.54
C GLY A 67 24.52 16.01 -5.28
N TYR A 68 23.65 15.26 -4.62
CA TYR A 68 22.87 14.22 -5.28
C TYR A 68 21.75 14.81 -6.14
N ASN A 69 21.40 14.13 -7.22
CA ASN A 69 20.15 14.30 -7.92
C ASN A 69 19.08 13.46 -7.22
N LEU A 70 18.22 14.12 -6.47
CA LEU A 70 17.19 13.47 -5.65
C LEU A 70 15.90 13.31 -6.47
N LEU A 71 15.36 12.08 -6.50
CA LEU A 71 13.97 11.82 -6.88
C LEU A 71 13.17 11.49 -5.61
N HIS A 72 12.32 12.44 -5.19
CA HIS A 72 11.42 12.31 -4.03
C HIS A 72 9.98 12.62 -4.48
N PRO A 73 9.31 11.68 -5.15
CA PRO A 73 7.98 11.88 -5.71
C PRO A 73 6.90 11.81 -4.64
N MET A 74 5.72 12.32 -4.96
CA MET A 74 4.50 12.17 -4.18
C MET A 74 3.38 11.64 -5.08
N GLY A 75 2.34 11.10 -4.47
CA GLY A 75 1.16 10.64 -5.16
C GLY A 75 -0.01 10.42 -4.22
N TRP A 76 -1.11 9.96 -4.80
CA TRP A 76 -2.38 9.74 -4.10
C TRP A 76 -2.84 8.32 -4.34
N ASP A 77 -2.95 7.54 -3.26
CA ASP A 77 -3.59 6.22 -3.29
C ASP A 77 -5.10 6.43 -3.23
N ALA A 78 -5.67 6.73 -4.39
CA ALA A 78 -6.97 7.36 -4.51
C ALA A 78 -8.14 6.38 -4.71
N PHE A 79 -7.88 5.09 -4.98
CA PHE A 79 -8.90 4.06 -4.92
C PHE A 79 -9.14 3.64 -3.46
N GLY A 80 -10.39 3.28 -3.13
CA GLY A 80 -10.65 2.69 -1.84
C GLY A 80 -12.10 2.77 -1.37
N LEU A 81 -12.48 1.83 -0.51
CA LEU A 81 -13.81 1.75 0.11
C LEU A 81 -14.23 3.04 0.83
N PRO A 82 -13.38 3.78 1.57
CA PRO A 82 -13.82 5.00 2.23
C PRO A 82 -14.36 6.05 1.27
N ALA A 83 -13.76 6.22 0.09
CA ALA A 83 -14.25 7.15 -0.92
C ALA A 83 -15.59 6.71 -1.51
N GLU A 84 -15.77 5.40 -1.74
CA GLU A 84 -17.01 4.81 -2.25
C GLU A 84 -18.12 4.89 -1.22
N GLN A 85 -17.87 4.55 0.03
CA GLN A 85 -18.84 4.67 1.14
C GLN A 85 -19.29 6.11 1.35
N TYR A 86 -18.36 7.07 1.25
CA TYR A 86 -18.71 8.49 1.31
C TYR A 86 -19.62 8.88 0.14
N ALA A 87 -19.35 8.38 -1.06
CA ALA A 87 -20.18 8.62 -2.22
C ALA A 87 -21.61 8.07 -2.05
N VAL A 88 -21.74 6.85 -1.55
CA VAL A 88 -23.06 6.25 -1.24
C VAL A 88 -23.81 7.09 -0.21
N LYS A 89 -23.13 7.53 0.84
CA LYS A 89 -23.73 8.29 1.95
C LYS A 89 -24.16 9.71 1.53
N THR A 90 -23.43 10.35 0.63
CA THR A 90 -23.62 11.77 0.29
C THR A 90 -24.23 11.98 -1.09
N GLY A 91 -24.31 10.96 -1.94
CA GLY A 91 -24.69 11.09 -3.35
C GLY A 91 -23.65 11.81 -4.21
N THR A 92 -22.44 12.04 -3.70
CA THR A 92 -21.37 12.74 -4.42
C THR A 92 -20.47 11.73 -5.12
N HIS A 93 -20.21 11.91 -6.42
CA HIS A 93 -19.34 11.01 -7.16
C HIS A 93 -17.91 10.98 -6.56
N PRO A 94 -17.29 9.79 -6.35
CA PRO A 94 -16.00 9.66 -5.68
C PRO A 94 -14.90 10.53 -6.29
N ALA A 95 -14.85 10.68 -7.60
CA ALA A 95 -13.84 11.48 -8.29
C ALA A 95 -13.84 12.96 -7.87
N ILE A 96 -15.02 13.51 -7.51
CA ILE A 96 -15.12 14.91 -7.07
C ILE A 96 -14.48 15.08 -5.71
N THR A 97 -14.90 14.26 -4.75
CA THR A 97 -14.38 14.31 -3.37
C THR A 97 -12.89 13.99 -3.32
N THR A 98 -12.46 12.95 -4.05
CA THR A 98 -11.04 12.55 -4.11
C THR A 98 -10.18 13.69 -4.65
N ARG A 99 -10.60 14.36 -5.72
CA ARG A 99 -9.87 15.51 -6.27
C ARG A 99 -9.72 16.64 -5.25
N GLN A 100 -10.83 17.01 -4.60
CA GLN A 100 -10.81 18.05 -3.57
C GLN A 100 -9.85 17.69 -2.40
N ASN A 101 -9.87 16.44 -1.98
CA ASN A 101 -8.98 15.95 -0.94
C ASN A 101 -7.51 15.98 -1.39
N CYS A 102 -7.18 15.50 -2.59
CA CYS A 102 -5.83 15.59 -3.15
C CYS A 102 -5.32 17.04 -3.19
N ASP A 103 -6.16 17.97 -3.64
CA ASP A 103 -5.80 19.40 -3.70
C ASP A 103 -5.53 19.95 -2.30
N ASN A 104 -6.33 19.54 -1.30
CA ASN A 104 -6.11 19.96 0.08
C ASN A 104 -4.83 19.35 0.68
N PHE A 105 -4.57 18.06 0.46
CA PHE A 105 -3.35 17.39 0.91
C PHE A 105 -2.11 18.04 0.29
N ARG A 106 -2.12 18.29 -1.02
CA ARG A 106 -1.03 18.98 -1.73
C ARG A 106 -0.77 20.36 -1.14
N ARG A 107 -1.82 21.14 -0.87
CA ARG A 107 -1.72 22.44 -0.23
C ARG A 107 -1.11 22.35 1.16
N GLN A 108 -1.49 21.34 1.95
CA GLN A 108 -0.95 21.12 3.30
C GLN A 108 0.54 20.71 3.26
N LEU A 109 0.93 19.79 2.37
CA LEU A 109 2.33 19.39 2.20
C LEU A 109 3.21 20.55 1.78
N LYS A 110 2.75 21.38 0.84
CA LYS A 110 3.44 22.61 0.45
C LYS A 110 3.54 23.61 1.62
N ARG A 111 2.46 23.75 2.41
CA ARG A 111 2.46 24.63 3.58
C ARG A 111 3.40 24.15 4.70
N LEU A 112 3.59 22.86 4.87
CA LEU A 112 4.59 22.27 5.75
C LEU A 112 6.02 22.48 5.22
N GLY A 113 6.18 22.82 3.95
CA GLY A 113 7.47 23.02 3.32
C GLY A 113 8.22 21.73 3.00
N ILE A 114 7.52 20.60 2.90
CA ILE A 114 8.13 19.32 2.55
C ILE A 114 8.67 19.37 1.11
N GLY A 115 9.92 18.99 0.93
CA GLY A 115 10.63 19.01 -0.35
C GLY A 115 10.31 17.79 -1.23
N LEU A 116 9.22 17.90 -1.97
CA LEU A 116 8.69 16.87 -2.86
C LEU A 116 8.74 17.32 -4.31
N ASP A 117 9.00 16.36 -5.21
CA ASP A 117 8.92 16.58 -6.65
C ASP A 117 7.48 16.40 -7.15
N PHE A 118 6.69 17.47 -7.08
CA PHE A 118 5.31 17.50 -7.57
C PHE A 118 5.21 17.48 -9.11
N SER A 119 6.30 17.68 -9.85
CA SER A 119 6.29 17.51 -11.31
C SER A 119 6.10 16.05 -11.70
N ARG A 120 6.40 15.13 -10.78
CA ARG A 120 6.24 13.68 -10.93
C ARG A 120 5.13 13.11 -10.04
N GLU A 121 4.18 13.95 -9.69
CA GLU A 121 3.00 13.53 -8.93
C GLU A 121 2.20 12.48 -9.71
N VAL A 122 1.76 11.43 -9.01
CA VAL A 122 0.91 10.38 -9.57
C VAL A 122 -0.41 10.27 -8.81
N ASN A 123 -1.46 9.86 -9.53
CA ASN A 123 -2.74 9.52 -8.95
C ASN A 123 -3.13 8.12 -9.43
N THR A 124 -3.35 7.20 -8.51
CA THR A 124 -3.64 5.80 -8.84
C THR A 124 -4.95 5.62 -9.61
N THR A 125 -5.87 6.61 -9.56
CA THR A 125 -7.13 6.61 -10.34
C THR A 125 -7.00 7.24 -11.72
N ASP A 126 -5.83 7.77 -12.08
CA ASP A 126 -5.60 8.28 -13.43
C ASP A 126 -5.51 7.09 -14.42
N PRO A 127 -6.30 7.08 -15.52
CA PRO A 127 -6.20 6.07 -16.56
C PRO A 127 -4.78 5.88 -17.13
N ALA A 128 -4.01 6.96 -17.22
CA ALA A 128 -2.61 6.90 -17.65
C ALA A 128 -1.72 6.13 -16.66
N TYR A 129 -2.10 6.08 -15.38
CA TYR A 129 -1.42 5.33 -14.34
C TYR A 129 -1.96 3.89 -14.23
N PHE A 130 -3.26 3.69 -13.99
CA PHE A 130 -3.80 2.36 -13.70
C PHE A 130 -3.77 1.40 -14.89
N LYS A 131 -3.63 1.89 -16.12
CA LYS A 131 -3.39 1.00 -17.27
C LYS A 131 -2.19 0.07 -17.06
N TRP A 132 -1.18 0.52 -16.31
CA TRP A 132 0.00 -0.30 -16.00
C TRP A 132 -0.31 -1.36 -14.94
N THR A 133 -1.15 -1.05 -13.96
CA THR A 133 -1.68 -2.05 -13.01
C THR A 133 -2.45 -3.13 -13.74
N GLN A 134 -3.31 -2.74 -14.69
CA GLN A 134 -4.04 -3.69 -15.54
C GLN A 134 -3.09 -4.51 -16.42
N TRP A 135 -2.06 -3.89 -16.98
CA TRP A 135 -1.06 -4.61 -17.76
C TRP A 135 -0.30 -5.64 -16.92
N ILE A 136 0.11 -5.29 -15.71
CA ILE A 136 0.75 -6.22 -14.76
C ILE A 136 -0.19 -7.40 -14.47
N PHE A 137 -1.46 -7.13 -14.18
CA PHE A 137 -2.45 -8.19 -13.98
C PHE A 137 -2.54 -9.14 -15.19
N LEU A 138 -2.57 -8.60 -16.39
CA LEU A 138 -2.58 -9.42 -17.62
C LEU A 138 -1.30 -10.27 -17.77
N GLN A 139 -0.13 -9.76 -17.37
CA GLN A 139 1.08 -10.56 -17.35
C GLN A 139 0.97 -11.70 -16.32
N MET A 140 0.47 -11.41 -15.11
CA MET A 140 0.24 -12.43 -14.08
C MET A 140 -0.74 -13.50 -14.56
N PHE A 141 -1.82 -13.12 -15.23
CA PHE A 141 -2.76 -14.05 -15.85
C PHE A 141 -2.09 -14.94 -16.91
N LYS A 142 -1.32 -14.35 -17.83
CA LYS A 142 -0.59 -15.10 -18.87
C LYS A 142 0.42 -16.11 -18.30
N HIS A 143 0.97 -15.83 -17.12
CA HIS A 143 1.91 -16.73 -16.43
C HIS A 143 1.24 -17.69 -15.44
N GLY A 144 -0.10 -17.76 -15.42
CA GLY A 144 -0.84 -18.64 -14.51
C GLY A 144 -0.78 -18.24 -13.04
N LEU A 145 -0.37 -16.99 -12.76
CA LEU A 145 -0.29 -16.43 -11.41
C LEU A 145 -1.59 -15.75 -10.97
N ALA A 146 -2.44 -15.36 -11.92
CA ALA A 146 -3.79 -14.90 -11.66
C ALA A 146 -4.79 -15.89 -12.29
N TYR A 147 -5.81 -16.29 -11.53
CA TYR A 147 -6.81 -17.25 -11.95
C TYR A 147 -8.13 -16.98 -11.24
N VAL A 148 -9.22 -17.57 -11.74
CA VAL A 148 -10.55 -17.46 -11.13
C VAL A 148 -10.81 -18.71 -10.29
N ASP A 149 -11.30 -18.51 -9.08
CA ASP A 149 -11.67 -19.61 -8.18
C ASP A 149 -12.84 -19.19 -7.27
N GLU A 150 -13.51 -20.16 -6.67
CA GLU A 150 -14.47 -19.92 -5.61
C GLU A 150 -13.77 -20.01 -4.26
N ARG A 151 -13.75 -18.90 -3.53
CA ARG A 151 -13.09 -18.81 -2.23
C ARG A 151 -14.03 -18.26 -1.16
N PRO A 152 -13.93 -18.77 0.07
CA PRO A 152 -14.68 -18.20 1.18
C PRO A 152 -14.14 -16.82 1.52
N VAL A 153 -15.04 -15.84 1.57
CA VAL A 153 -14.75 -14.47 1.96
C VAL A 153 -15.55 -14.08 3.19
N ASN A 154 -15.10 -13.06 3.90
CA ASN A 154 -15.85 -12.45 4.99
C ASN A 154 -16.86 -11.47 4.38
N TRP A 155 -18.11 -11.85 4.32
CA TRP A 155 -19.18 -11.02 3.77
C TRP A 155 -19.95 -10.33 4.91
N CYS A 156 -20.08 -9.03 4.85
CA CYS A 156 -20.93 -8.26 5.75
C CYS A 156 -22.21 -7.81 5.01
N PRO A 157 -23.38 -8.41 5.28
CA PRO A 157 -24.63 -8.06 4.58
C PRO A 157 -25.04 -6.59 4.78
N GLU A 158 -24.86 -6.06 6.00
CA GLU A 158 -25.25 -4.69 6.34
C GLU A 158 -24.39 -3.64 5.64
N LEU A 159 -23.09 -3.90 5.47
CA LEU A 159 -22.20 -3.03 4.72
C LEU A 159 -22.22 -3.31 3.21
N GLY A 160 -22.81 -4.44 2.79
CA GLY A 160 -22.89 -4.84 1.38
C GLY A 160 -21.51 -5.10 0.73
N THR A 161 -20.50 -5.51 1.52
CA THR A 161 -19.13 -5.65 1.03
C THR A 161 -18.40 -6.84 1.65
N VAL A 162 -17.28 -7.22 1.00
CA VAL A 162 -16.30 -8.17 1.52
C VAL A 162 -15.33 -7.43 2.42
N LEU A 163 -14.96 -8.04 3.54
CA LEU A 163 -14.02 -7.51 4.52
C LEU A 163 -12.74 -8.34 4.54
N ALA A 164 -11.60 -7.68 4.72
CA ALA A 164 -10.33 -8.32 5.01
C ALA A 164 -10.38 -9.01 6.39
N ASN A 165 -9.45 -9.94 6.66
CA ASN A 165 -9.44 -10.63 7.95
C ASN A 165 -9.22 -9.66 9.12
N GLU A 166 -8.41 -8.62 8.90
CA GLU A 166 -8.09 -7.57 9.88
C GLU A 166 -9.28 -6.69 10.23
N GLU A 167 -10.28 -6.60 9.34
CA GLU A 167 -11.51 -5.83 9.53
C GLU A 167 -12.62 -6.62 10.26
N VAL A 168 -12.33 -7.86 10.66
CA VAL A 168 -13.27 -8.74 11.38
C VAL A 168 -12.78 -9.01 12.79
N ILE A 169 -13.49 -8.48 13.77
CA ILE A 169 -13.19 -8.63 15.18
C ILE A 169 -14.33 -9.43 15.82
N GLU A 170 -14.01 -10.59 16.40
CA GLU A 170 -14.98 -11.49 17.04
C GLU A 170 -16.23 -11.80 16.17
N GLY A 171 -16.02 -12.00 14.86
CA GLY A 171 -17.10 -12.32 13.91
C GLY A 171 -17.96 -11.11 13.49
N LYS A 172 -17.54 -9.91 13.82
CA LYS A 172 -18.22 -8.66 13.47
C LYS A 172 -17.29 -7.73 12.69
N SER A 173 -17.90 -6.86 11.88
CA SER A 173 -17.16 -5.79 11.19
C SER A 173 -16.60 -4.77 12.20
N GLU A 174 -15.36 -4.34 12.01
CA GLU A 174 -14.76 -3.25 12.78
C GLU A 174 -15.61 -1.98 12.69
N VAL A 175 -16.09 -1.67 11.48
CA VAL A 175 -17.00 -0.55 11.26
C VAL A 175 -18.44 -0.98 11.48
N GLY A 176 -19.11 -0.39 12.46
CA GLY A 176 -20.52 -0.59 12.76
C GLY A 176 -20.85 -1.84 13.59
N GLY A 177 -19.90 -2.75 13.85
CA GLY A 177 -20.12 -3.95 14.67
C GLY A 177 -21.13 -4.95 14.12
N HIS A 178 -21.29 -5.00 12.79
CA HIS A 178 -22.29 -5.83 12.11
C HIS A 178 -21.83 -7.27 11.98
N PRO A 179 -22.74 -8.25 12.04
CA PRO A 179 -22.39 -9.67 11.84
C PRO A 179 -21.72 -9.93 10.48
N VAL A 180 -20.67 -10.73 10.51
CA VAL A 180 -19.95 -11.16 9.31
C VAL A 180 -20.16 -12.65 9.11
N ILE A 181 -20.46 -13.04 7.87
CA ILE A 181 -20.66 -14.44 7.48
C ILE A 181 -19.60 -14.90 6.48
N ARG A 182 -19.27 -16.18 6.52
CA ARG A 182 -18.42 -16.79 5.49
C ARG A 182 -19.29 -17.14 4.28
N ARG A 183 -18.90 -16.65 3.10
CA ARG A 183 -19.61 -16.88 1.85
C ARG A 183 -18.61 -17.21 0.75
N ASN A 184 -18.86 -18.27 -0.01
CA ASN A 184 -18.07 -18.54 -1.21
C ASN A 184 -18.45 -17.56 -2.33
N VAL A 185 -17.43 -16.93 -2.90
CA VAL A 185 -17.59 -15.99 -4.00
C VAL A 185 -16.59 -16.35 -5.09
N ARG A 186 -17.09 -16.41 -6.33
CA ARG A 186 -16.23 -16.54 -7.51
C ARG A 186 -15.48 -15.22 -7.71
N GLN A 187 -14.15 -15.29 -7.66
CA GLN A 187 -13.31 -14.09 -7.72
C GLN A 187 -11.94 -14.40 -8.33
N TRP A 188 -11.22 -13.35 -8.68
CA TRP A 188 -9.83 -13.44 -9.05
C TRP A 188 -8.96 -13.77 -7.84
N VAL A 189 -8.04 -14.71 -8.03
CA VAL A 189 -7.08 -15.13 -7.01
C VAL A 189 -5.67 -14.99 -7.58
N LEU A 190 -4.73 -14.50 -6.76
CA LEU A 190 -3.32 -14.42 -7.08
C LEU A 190 -2.58 -15.55 -6.37
N ARG A 191 -1.73 -16.28 -7.11
CA ARG A 191 -0.92 -17.40 -6.59
C ARG A 191 0.32 -16.89 -5.86
N ILE A 192 0.13 -16.13 -4.80
CA ILE A 192 1.22 -15.49 -4.04
C ILE A 192 2.18 -16.53 -3.43
N THR A 193 1.67 -17.71 -3.03
CA THR A 193 2.48 -18.79 -2.44
C THR A 193 3.52 -19.38 -3.39
N ALA A 194 3.38 -19.18 -4.71
CA ALA A 194 4.40 -19.60 -5.68
C ALA A 194 5.76 -18.90 -5.50
N TYR A 195 5.78 -17.79 -4.77
CA TYR A 195 6.99 -17.00 -4.52
C TYR A 195 7.48 -17.08 -3.06
N ALA A 196 6.81 -17.83 -2.18
CA ALA A 196 7.13 -17.88 -0.76
C ALA A 196 8.61 -18.22 -0.52
N GLU A 197 9.12 -19.29 -1.15
CA GLU A 197 10.52 -19.71 -1.01
C GLU A 197 11.51 -18.66 -1.58
N LYS A 198 11.19 -18.07 -2.74
CA LYS A 198 12.01 -17.01 -3.34
C LYS A 198 12.09 -15.76 -2.46
N LEU A 199 10.98 -15.42 -1.78
CA LEU A 199 10.95 -14.28 -0.86
C LEU A 199 11.86 -14.54 0.33
N LEU A 200 11.83 -15.74 0.93
CA LEU A 200 12.72 -16.11 2.02
C LEU A 200 14.19 -16.03 1.61
N GLN A 201 14.57 -16.67 0.49
CA GLN A 201 15.94 -16.64 -0.03
C GLN A 201 16.40 -15.23 -0.39
N GLY A 202 15.49 -14.37 -0.89
CA GLY A 202 15.79 -13.00 -1.26
C GLY A 202 16.17 -12.09 -0.09
N LEU A 203 15.79 -12.44 1.15
CA LEU A 203 16.11 -11.65 2.34
C LEU A 203 17.60 -11.61 2.65
N ASP A 204 18.36 -12.64 2.25
CA ASP A 204 19.80 -12.72 2.49
C ASP A 204 20.58 -11.65 1.70
N GLY A 205 20.06 -11.26 0.54
CA GLY A 205 20.71 -10.33 -0.39
C GLY A 205 20.37 -8.85 -0.20
N ILE A 206 19.53 -8.50 0.80
CA ILE A 206 19.07 -7.13 1.01
C ILE A 206 19.61 -6.54 2.33
N ASP A 207 19.93 -5.25 2.28
CA ASP A 207 20.41 -4.48 3.45
C ASP A 207 19.21 -3.92 4.22
N TRP A 208 18.48 -4.81 4.89
CA TRP A 208 17.37 -4.45 5.77
C TRP A 208 17.70 -4.73 7.23
N PRO A 209 17.08 -4.00 8.19
CA PRO A 209 17.19 -4.31 9.61
C PRO A 209 16.76 -5.76 9.90
N GLU A 210 17.49 -6.45 10.78
CA GLU A 210 17.21 -7.85 11.13
C GLU A 210 15.80 -8.06 11.70
N SER A 211 15.27 -7.07 12.43
CA SER A 211 13.89 -7.11 12.92
C SER A 211 12.88 -7.17 11.77
N THR A 212 13.13 -6.44 10.68
CA THR A 212 12.27 -6.45 9.49
C THR A 212 12.35 -7.79 8.76
N LYS A 213 13.57 -8.33 8.59
CA LYS A 213 13.75 -9.67 7.99
C LYS A 213 13.03 -10.75 8.80
N THR A 214 13.17 -10.72 10.12
CA THR A 214 12.49 -11.66 11.04
C THR A 214 10.97 -11.59 10.90
N GLN A 215 10.41 -10.39 10.80
CA GLN A 215 8.97 -10.22 10.56
C GLN A 215 8.51 -10.84 9.24
N GLN A 216 9.28 -10.67 8.15
CA GLN A 216 8.98 -11.27 6.85
C GLN A 216 9.05 -12.80 6.91
N ILE A 217 10.06 -13.37 7.55
CA ILE A 217 10.22 -14.82 7.74
C ILE A 217 9.03 -15.40 8.52
N ASN A 218 8.68 -14.77 9.64
CA ASN A 218 7.56 -15.19 10.48
C ASN A 218 6.22 -15.08 9.75
N TRP A 219 6.03 -14.05 8.92
CA TRP A 219 4.80 -13.87 8.13
C TRP A 219 4.63 -14.97 7.08
N ILE A 220 5.70 -15.34 6.38
CA ILE A 220 5.67 -16.46 5.43
C ILE A 220 5.44 -17.78 6.15
N GLY A 221 6.06 -17.95 7.33
CA GLY A 221 5.77 -19.05 8.24
C GLY A 221 6.10 -20.42 7.64
N ARG A 222 7.27 -20.56 6.96
CA ARG A 222 7.71 -21.87 6.48
C ARG A 222 7.79 -22.85 7.65
N SER A 223 7.10 -23.96 7.50
CA SER A 223 7.07 -25.06 8.48
C SER A 223 7.37 -26.36 7.75
N GLU A 224 8.15 -27.23 8.38
CA GLU A 224 8.41 -28.58 7.91
C GLU A 224 7.84 -29.57 8.92
N GLY A 225 7.16 -30.60 8.44
CA GLY A 225 6.56 -31.62 9.26
C GLY A 225 6.44 -32.94 8.52
N ALA A 226 5.90 -33.92 9.19
CA ALA A 226 5.64 -35.23 8.62
C ALA A 226 4.14 -35.54 8.64
N GLU A 227 3.67 -36.12 7.56
CA GLU A 227 2.35 -36.75 7.50
C GLU A 227 2.50 -38.22 7.93
N VAL A 228 1.78 -38.58 8.97
CA VAL A 228 1.83 -39.96 9.53
C VAL A 228 0.47 -40.62 9.29
N HIS A 229 0.51 -41.75 8.64
CA HIS A 229 -0.67 -42.55 8.32
C HIS A 229 -0.82 -43.65 9.34
N PHE A 230 -1.92 -43.69 10.05
CA PHE A 230 -2.28 -44.75 10.98
C PHE A 230 -3.39 -45.58 10.35
N PRO A 231 -3.16 -46.85 10.00
CA PRO A 231 -4.25 -47.71 9.57
C PRO A 231 -5.20 -47.93 10.77
N VAL A 232 -6.47 -47.79 10.52
CA VAL A 232 -7.51 -48.13 11.51
C VAL A 232 -7.89 -49.58 11.32
N ASP A 233 -7.95 -50.32 12.42
CA ASP A 233 -8.34 -51.74 12.40
C ASP A 233 -9.87 -51.86 12.26
N ASP A 234 -10.35 -51.60 11.02
CA ASP A 234 -11.74 -51.73 10.62
C ASP A 234 -11.86 -52.48 9.30
N GLU A 235 -13.08 -52.93 8.96
CA GLU A 235 -13.36 -53.69 7.74
C GLU A 235 -13.29 -52.83 6.46
N ASP A 236 -13.29 -51.52 6.59
CA ASP A 236 -13.33 -50.56 5.48
C ASP A 236 -11.94 -50.06 5.03
N GLY A 237 -10.85 -50.42 5.76
CA GLY A 237 -9.47 -50.02 5.43
C GLY A 237 -9.23 -48.52 5.55
N MET A 238 -9.89 -47.86 6.48
CA MET A 238 -9.75 -46.45 6.75
C MET A 238 -8.37 -46.13 7.32
N GLU A 239 -7.78 -45.04 6.90
CA GLU A 239 -6.55 -44.46 7.47
C GLU A 239 -6.82 -43.16 8.21
N LEU A 240 -6.26 -43.05 9.41
CA LEU A 240 -6.17 -41.77 10.10
C LEU A 240 -4.87 -41.08 9.70
N VAL A 241 -4.98 -39.95 9.00
CA VAL A 241 -3.82 -39.17 8.56
C VAL A 241 -3.63 -38.01 9.51
N VAL A 242 -2.46 -37.94 10.12
CA VAL A 242 -2.09 -36.87 11.09
C VAL A 242 -0.83 -36.16 10.61
N PHE A 243 -0.89 -34.84 10.54
CA PHE A 243 0.29 -34.02 10.29
C PHE A 243 0.91 -33.60 11.63
N THR A 244 2.23 -33.75 11.74
CA THR A 244 3.00 -33.30 12.92
C THR A 244 4.19 -32.46 12.49
N THR A 245 4.50 -31.44 13.27
CA THR A 245 5.68 -30.55 13.11
C THR A 245 6.72 -30.85 14.18
#